data_190b1fd9848b7a444857392723068add
#
_entry.id   190b1fd9848b7a444857392723068add
#
_cell.length_a   1.000
_cell.length_b   1.000
_cell.length_c   1.000
_cell.angle_alpha   90.00
_cell.angle_beta   90.00
_cell.angle_gamma   90.00
#
_symmetry.space_group_name_H-M   'P 1'
#
loop_
_entity.id
_entity.type
_entity.pdbx_description
1 polymer ?
#
loop_
_entity_poly.entity_id
_entity_poly.type
_entity_poly.pdbx_seq_one_letter_code
_entity_poly.pdbx_strand_id
1 'polypeptide(L)'
;MKSLKNNLSWGIVGQTIAKSEILFYHLLLPFILGQYGYGVFALHWSIGLMLVQPVLELGLSQLVAKWTSRGNLSVKILAIRYQKIAGSILLPTVFMIGYLFDSDPILLFFLGLHFFCNSVQQVLFGVYRGIEDLRRESVVLPVQNLLSLSLLLFAWSIDLKELWIAAAGLAIPRLTGLIWLLLEANKIKSIDKENNEIKFNELLKEAWTLGIVLILIQMYFRIDTAMIGYLVDEGEVALYNAAFVIVEGSFFLPSLITAALIGSLSQTDRFLPSFQKGIKILGISGLLFGALVSFLSVWFFNNFYPPEFSKSGNLLQLLSWAIPLVYLGTLMTQSLVAIDKQKIYLLFTICGLLINIILNLIWIPEYGATGAVWSTLITESFVPIACGAVIFQEIKKKINSKHL
;
A
#
# COMPACT_ATOMS: atom_id res chain seq x y z
N MET A 1 6.63 30.15 0.99
CA MET A 1 6.22 29.47 2.24
C MET A 1 4.72 29.30 2.43
N LYS A 2 3.83 30.28 2.14
CA LYS A 2 2.35 30.08 2.21
C LYS A 2 1.82 29.04 1.23
N SER A 3 2.36 28.95 0.00
CA SER A 3 1.94 27.94 -1.00
C SER A 3 2.32 26.51 -0.59
N LEU A 4 3.51 26.31 -0.03
CA LEU A 4 3.99 24.99 0.41
C LEU A 4 3.16 24.46 1.59
N LYS A 5 2.84 25.29 2.59
CA LYS A 5 1.96 24.89 3.70
C LYS A 5 0.56 24.52 3.21
N ASN A 6 0.00 25.29 2.26
CA ASN A 6 -1.31 24.99 1.67
C ASN A 6 -1.28 23.66 0.89
N ASN A 7 -0.26 23.40 0.09
CA ASN A 7 -0.13 22.17 -0.68
C ASN A 7 0.02 20.94 0.23
N LEU A 8 0.83 21.05 1.31
CA LEU A 8 0.98 19.99 2.30
C LEU A 8 -0.33 19.68 3.04
N SER A 9 -1.08 20.71 3.45
CA SER A 9 -2.36 20.51 4.13
C SER A 9 -3.38 19.84 3.19
N TRP A 10 -3.47 20.24 1.92
CA TRP A 10 -4.29 19.56 0.91
C TRP A 10 -3.88 18.11 0.73
N GLY A 11 -2.57 17.84 0.61
CA GLY A 11 -2.05 16.48 0.48
C GLY A 11 -2.44 15.59 1.65
N ILE A 12 -2.28 16.05 2.89
CA ILE A 12 -2.63 15.28 4.09
C ILE A 12 -4.13 15.03 4.15
N VAL A 13 -4.97 16.05 4.01
CA VAL A 13 -6.43 15.93 4.10
C VAL A 13 -6.97 15.02 2.99
N GLY A 14 -6.58 15.26 1.73
CA GLY A 14 -7.04 14.46 0.61
C GLY A 14 -6.63 13.00 0.70
N GLN A 15 -5.39 12.70 1.11
CA GLN A 15 -4.93 11.33 1.31
C GLN A 15 -5.61 10.64 2.49
N THR A 16 -5.90 11.37 3.58
CA THR A 16 -6.64 10.81 4.72
C THR A 16 -8.05 10.42 4.31
N ILE A 17 -8.78 11.31 3.63
CA ILE A 17 -10.12 11.03 3.15
C ILE A 17 -10.10 9.84 2.19
N ALA A 18 -9.23 9.84 1.18
CA ALA A 18 -9.14 8.77 0.20
C ALA A 18 -8.85 7.39 0.83
N LYS A 19 -7.96 7.34 1.82
CA LYS A 19 -7.65 6.09 2.53
C LYS A 19 -8.80 5.61 3.42
N SER A 20 -9.52 6.53 4.05
CA SER A 20 -10.70 6.18 4.85
C SER A 20 -11.81 5.62 3.98
N GLU A 21 -12.09 6.23 2.83
CA GLU A 21 -13.13 5.78 1.90
C GLU A 21 -12.85 4.38 1.34
N ILE A 22 -11.60 4.10 0.93
CA ILE A 22 -11.22 2.77 0.43
C ILE A 22 -11.26 1.72 1.54
N LEU A 23 -10.92 2.09 2.78
CA LEU A 23 -11.09 1.22 3.94
C LEU A 23 -12.57 0.85 4.12
N PHE A 24 -13.48 1.83 4.10
CA PHE A 24 -14.92 1.56 4.19
C PHE A 24 -15.43 0.69 3.04
N TYR A 25 -14.91 0.88 1.83
CA TYR A 25 -15.22 0.02 0.70
C TYR A 25 -14.95 -1.45 1.02
N HIS A 26 -13.73 -1.76 1.47
CA HIS A 26 -13.34 -3.12 1.82
C HIS A 26 -14.08 -3.68 3.04
N LEU A 27 -14.45 -2.84 4.01
CA LEU A 27 -15.26 -3.25 5.16
C LEU A 27 -16.70 -3.62 4.81
N LEU A 28 -17.25 -3.07 3.70
CA LEU A 28 -18.60 -3.37 3.23
C LEU A 28 -18.67 -4.62 2.34
N LEU A 29 -17.58 -4.99 1.67
CA LEU A 29 -17.58 -6.13 0.74
C LEU A 29 -18.06 -7.45 1.36
N PRO A 30 -17.70 -7.82 2.60
CA PRO A 30 -18.21 -9.02 3.26
C PRO A 30 -19.73 -9.11 3.34
N PHE A 31 -20.42 -7.99 3.54
CA PHE A 31 -21.89 -7.94 3.62
C PHE A 31 -22.58 -8.18 2.27
N ILE A 32 -21.87 -7.88 1.18
CA ILE A 32 -22.42 -7.95 -0.18
C ILE A 32 -22.10 -9.29 -0.83
N LEU A 33 -20.85 -9.74 -0.68
CA LEU A 33 -20.33 -10.91 -1.38
C LEU A 33 -20.41 -12.20 -0.55
N GLY A 34 -20.69 -12.10 0.77
CA GLY A 34 -20.56 -13.23 1.70
C GLY A 34 -19.11 -13.71 1.85
N GLN A 35 -18.90 -14.76 2.64
CA GLN A 35 -17.56 -15.23 2.97
C GLN A 35 -16.80 -15.69 1.73
N TYR A 36 -17.34 -16.61 0.95
CA TYR A 36 -16.65 -17.16 -0.22
C TYR A 36 -16.37 -16.09 -1.29
N GLY A 37 -17.37 -15.31 -1.68
CA GLY A 37 -17.20 -14.27 -2.70
C GLY A 37 -16.22 -13.20 -2.29
N TYR A 38 -16.23 -12.78 -1.00
CA TYR A 38 -15.23 -11.85 -0.49
C TYR A 38 -13.81 -12.47 -0.49
N GLY A 39 -13.67 -13.75 -0.17
CA GLY A 39 -12.40 -14.45 -0.23
C GLY A 39 -11.80 -14.49 -1.63
N VAL A 40 -12.61 -14.87 -2.64
CA VAL A 40 -12.21 -14.85 -4.04
C VAL A 40 -11.78 -13.44 -4.48
N PHE A 41 -12.58 -12.42 -4.16
CA PHE A 41 -12.22 -11.03 -4.47
C PHE A 41 -10.91 -10.61 -3.80
N ALA A 42 -10.76 -10.87 -2.50
CA ALA A 42 -9.60 -10.47 -1.71
C ALA A 42 -8.31 -11.16 -2.18
N LEU A 43 -8.41 -12.44 -2.59
CA LEU A 43 -7.29 -13.19 -3.17
C LEU A 43 -6.83 -12.54 -4.48
N HIS A 44 -7.72 -12.33 -5.44
CA HIS A 44 -7.38 -11.73 -6.73
C HIS A 44 -6.91 -10.28 -6.60
N TRP A 45 -7.52 -9.52 -5.70
CA TRP A 45 -7.08 -8.17 -5.34
C TRP A 45 -5.65 -8.16 -4.80
N SER A 46 -5.33 -9.06 -3.87
CA SER A 46 -4.00 -9.17 -3.25
C SER A 46 -2.94 -9.59 -4.26
N ILE A 47 -3.23 -10.57 -5.13
CA ILE A 47 -2.34 -10.95 -6.24
C ILE A 47 -2.12 -9.78 -7.20
N GLY A 48 -3.18 -9.03 -7.52
CA GLY A 48 -3.11 -7.84 -8.36
C GLY A 48 -2.20 -6.75 -7.75
N LEU A 49 -2.33 -6.47 -6.46
CA LEU A 49 -1.47 -5.53 -5.73
C LEU A 49 -0.03 -6.03 -5.62
N MET A 50 0.18 -7.34 -5.48
CA MET A 50 1.50 -7.94 -5.30
C MET A 50 2.29 -8.00 -6.62
N LEU A 51 1.66 -8.33 -7.74
CA LEU A 51 2.32 -8.60 -9.00
C LEU A 51 1.94 -7.61 -10.12
N VAL A 52 0.65 -7.36 -10.32
CA VAL A 52 0.18 -6.57 -11.48
C VAL A 52 0.50 -5.10 -11.31
N GLN A 53 0.10 -4.51 -10.18
CA GLN A 53 0.28 -3.09 -9.92
C GLN A 53 1.76 -2.67 -9.92
N PRO A 54 2.69 -3.35 -9.21
CA PRO A 54 4.09 -2.93 -9.20
C PRO A 54 4.79 -3.09 -10.55
N VAL A 55 4.44 -4.10 -11.35
CA VAL A 55 4.99 -4.27 -12.69
C VAL A 55 4.49 -3.19 -13.63
N LEU A 56 3.21 -2.79 -13.56
CA LEU A 56 2.67 -1.69 -14.35
C LEU A 56 3.24 -0.33 -13.93
N GLU A 57 3.48 -0.13 -12.63
CA GLU A 57 3.99 1.14 -12.09
C GLU A 57 5.51 1.26 -12.18
N LEU A 58 6.25 0.20 -11.88
CA LEU A 58 7.71 0.09 -11.88
C LEU A 58 8.45 1.30 -11.24
N GLY A 59 7.81 1.99 -10.27
CA GLY A 59 8.37 3.21 -9.67
C GLY A 59 8.37 4.44 -10.58
N LEU A 60 7.67 4.38 -11.72
CA LEU A 60 7.61 5.47 -12.71
C LEU A 60 7.03 6.75 -12.14
N SER A 61 6.07 6.67 -11.22
CA SER A 61 5.47 7.87 -10.59
C SER A 61 6.52 8.73 -9.87
N GLN A 62 7.47 8.10 -9.18
CA GLN A 62 8.56 8.76 -8.47
C GLN A 62 9.58 9.37 -9.45
N LEU A 63 9.92 8.65 -10.52
CA LEU A 63 10.83 9.12 -11.55
C LEU A 63 10.24 10.28 -12.35
N VAL A 64 8.95 10.19 -12.70
CA VAL A 64 8.25 11.28 -13.37
C VAL A 64 8.23 12.53 -12.50
N ALA A 65 7.98 12.41 -11.19
CA ALA A 65 8.06 13.54 -10.27
C ALA A 65 9.47 14.15 -10.24
N LYS A 66 10.51 13.31 -10.13
CA LYS A 66 11.93 13.72 -10.15
C LYS A 66 12.30 14.47 -11.44
N TRP A 67 11.96 13.93 -12.59
CA TRP A 67 12.32 14.53 -13.88
C TRP A 67 11.48 15.75 -14.22
N THR A 68 10.20 15.76 -13.85
CA THR A 68 9.31 16.92 -14.00
C THR A 68 9.80 18.10 -13.14
N SER A 69 10.26 17.86 -11.91
CA SER A 69 10.83 18.93 -11.07
C SER A 69 12.10 19.55 -11.64
N ARG A 70 12.78 18.83 -12.54
CA ARG A 70 13.95 19.31 -13.31
C ARG A 70 13.57 20.00 -14.63
N GLY A 71 12.27 20.13 -14.92
CA GLY A 71 11.75 20.79 -16.13
C GLY A 71 11.50 19.85 -17.31
N ASN A 72 11.75 18.53 -17.19
CA ASN A 72 11.49 17.55 -18.25
C ASN A 72 10.09 16.96 -18.14
N LEU A 73 9.13 17.48 -18.89
CA LEU A 73 7.76 16.99 -18.96
C LEU A 73 7.56 15.83 -19.94
N SER A 74 8.50 15.62 -20.87
CA SER A 74 8.42 14.54 -21.89
C SER A 74 8.53 13.16 -21.25
N VAL A 75 9.11 13.04 -20.07
CA VAL A 75 9.23 11.79 -19.30
C VAL A 75 7.89 11.10 -19.06
N LYS A 76 6.77 11.85 -18.90
CA LYS A 76 5.42 11.29 -18.76
C LYS A 76 5.02 10.44 -19.97
N ILE A 77 5.43 10.86 -21.18
CA ILE A 77 5.09 10.16 -22.43
C ILE A 77 5.81 8.81 -22.49
N LEU A 78 7.10 8.80 -22.08
CA LEU A 78 7.90 7.57 -22.01
C LEU A 78 7.35 6.61 -20.95
N ALA A 79 6.94 7.11 -19.78
CA ALA A 79 6.34 6.33 -18.71
C ALA A 79 5.02 5.71 -19.15
N ILE A 80 4.12 6.48 -19.75
CA ILE A 80 2.84 5.98 -20.29
C ILE A 80 3.07 4.98 -21.44
N ARG A 81 4.10 5.21 -22.28
CA ARG A 81 4.48 4.24 -23.32
C ARG A 81 4.89 2.89 -22.73
N TYR A 82 5.70 2.90 -21.67
CA TYR A 82 6.03 1.67 -20.95
C TYR A 82 4.77 0.97 -20.43
N GLN A 83 3.87 1.71 -19.75
CA GLN A 83 2.64 1.14 -19.18
C GLN A 83 1.72 0.53 -20.23
N LYS A 84 1.62 1.15 -21.41
CA LYS A 84 0.88 0.58 -22.53
C LYS A 84 1.51 -0.75 -23.00
N ILE A 85 2.83 -0.80 -23.15
CA ILE A 85 3.54 -2.03 -23.55
C ILE A 85 3.40 -3.10 -22.47
N ALA A 86 3.69 -2.76 -21.23
CA ALA A 86 3.57 -3.69 -20.11
C ALA A 86 2.13 -4.20 -19.92
N GLY A 87 1.14 -3.30 -20.01
CA GLY A 87 -0.28 -3.64 -19.91
C GLY A 87 -0.75 -4.53 -21.05
N SER A 88 -0.33 -4.29 -22.29
CA SER A 88 -0.71 -5.11 -23.43
C SER A 88 -0.16 -6.56 -23.38
N ILE A 89 0.88 -6.80 -22.59
CA ILE A 89 1.45 -8.13 -22.36
C ILE A 89 0.87 -8.73 -21.07
N LEU A 90 0.96 -7.99 -19.97
CA LEU A 90 0.64 -8.51 -18.63
C LEU A 90 -0.84 -8.79 -18.45
N LEU A 91 -1.75 -7.91 -18.91
CA LEU A 91 -3.19 -8.11 -18.70
C LEU A 91 -3.74 -9.34 -19.44
N PRO A 92 -3.44 -9.56 -20.72
CA PRO A 92 -3.84 -10.81 -21.40
C PRO A 92 -3.21 -12.05 -20.75
N THR A 93 -1.97 -11.96 -20.26
CA THR A 93 -1.30 -13.08 -19.56
C THR A 93 -2.02 -13.44 -18.27
N VAL A 94 -2.34 -12.43 -17.44
CA VAL A 94 -3.09 -12.62 -16.18
C VAL A 94 -4.49 -13.17 -16.47
N PHE A 95 -5.16 -12.66 -17.50
CA PHE A 95 -6.47 -13.16 -17.93
C PHE A 95 -6.40 -14.62 -18.40
N MET A 96 -5.41 -14.97 -19.20
CA MET A 96 -5.20 -16.35 -19.66
C MET A 96 -4.90 -17.31 -18.50
N ILE A 97 -4.03 -16.90 -17.56
CA ILE A 97 -3.72 -17.69 -16.36
C ILE A 97 -4.98 -17.86 -15.52
N GLY A 98 -5.72 -16.79 -15.24
CA GLY A 98 -6.97 -16.86 -14.48
C GLY A 98 -8.00 -17.77 -15.14
N TYR A 99 -8.12 -17.75 -16.45
CA TYR A 99 -8.99 -18.66 -17.20
C TYR A 99 -8.58 -20.14 -17.02
N LEU A 100 -7.28 -20.43 -16.97
CA LEU A 100 -6.77 -21.79 -16.71
C LEU A 100 -7.05 -22.28 -15.28
N PHE A 101 -7.29 -21.37 -14.35
CA PHE A 101 -7.64 -21.66 -12.94
C PHE A 101 -9.12 -21.39 -12.64
N ASP A 102 -10.00 -21.42 -13.65
CA ASP A 102 -11.45 -21.25 -13.54
C ASP A 102 -11.88 -19.95 -12.81
N SER A 103 -11.04 -18.90 -12.85
CA SER A 103 -11.39 -17.61 -12.29
C SER A 103 -12.42 -16.88 -13.15
N ASP A 104 -13.32 -16.10 -12.52
CA ASP A 104 -14.33 -15.29 -13.21
C ASP A 104 -13.67 -14.30 -14.20
N PRO A 105 -13.90 -14.44 -15.51
CA PRO A 105 -13.27 -13.57 -16.53
C PRO A 105 -13.69 -12.11 -16.40
N ILE A 106 -14.91 -11.84 -15.94
CA ILE A 106 -15.44 -10.47 -15.80
C ILE A 106 -14.77 -9.80 -14.61
N LEU A 107 -14.60 -10.53 -13.49
CA LEU A 107 -13.82 -10.07 -12.35
C LEU A 107 -12.40 -9.68 -12.77
N LEU A 108 -11.70 -10.57 -13.47
CA LEU A 108 -10.32 -10.34 -13.93
C LEU A 108 -10.21 -9.15 -14.87
N PHE A 109 -11.19 -8.97 -15.76
CA PHE A 109 -11.24 -7.82 -16.66
C PHE A 109 -11.32 -6.50 -15.87
N PHE A 110 -12.26 -6.38 -14.92
CA PHE A 110 -12.41 -5.15 -14.14
C PHE A 110 -11.23 -4.91 -13.19
N LEU A 111 -10.67 -5.94 -12.56
CA LEU A 111 -9.44 -5.80 -11.76
C LEU A 111 -8.25 -5.34 -12.62
N GLY A 112 -8.06 -5.94 -13.79
CA GLY A 112 -7.03 -5.53 -14.75
C GLY A 112 -7.20 -4.08 -15.19
N LEU A 113 -8.42 -3.67 -15.52
CA LEU A 113 -8.76 -2.30 -15.86
C LEU A 113 -8.45 -1.34 -14.70
N HIS A 114 -8.83 -1.72 -13.47
CA HIS A 114 -8.52 -0.93 -12.28
C HIS A 114 -7.01 -0.72 -12.11
N PHE A 115 -6.21 -1.78 -12.11
CA PHE A 115 -4.76 -1.70 -11.92
C PHE A 115 -4.08 -0.91 -13.04
N PHE A 116 -4.51 -1.10 -14.29
CA PHE A 116 -3.98 -0.32 -15.41
C PHE A 116 -4.30 1.17 -15.26
N CYS A 117 -5.56 1.53 -15.06
CA CYS A 117 -5.96 2.92 -14.86
C CYS A 117 -5.26 3.56 -13.67
N ASN A 118 -5.16 2.82 -12.54
CA ASN A 118 -4.47 3.31 -11.36
C ASN A 118 -2.97 3.56 -11.64
N SER A 119 -2.29 2.67 -12.34
CA SER A 119 -0.86 2.85 -12.63
C SER A 119 -0.61 4.07 -13.51
N VAL A 120 -1.45 4.32 -14.53
CA VAL A 120 -1.35 5.52 -15.37
C VAL A 120 -1.66 6.79 -14.57
N GLN A 121 -2.65 6.75 -13.67
CA GLN A 121 -2.94 7.87 -12.76
C GLN A 121 -1.75 8.18 -11.86
N GLN A 122 -1.06 7.19 -11.31
CA GLN A 122 0.13 7.42 -10.47
C GLN A 122 1.23 8.15 -11.24
N VAL A 123 1.44 7.83 -12.52
CA VAL A 123 2.37 8.57 -13.38
C VAL A 123 1.93 10.04 -13.57
N LEU A 124 0.64 10.28 -13.81
CA LEU A 124 0.12 11.64 -13.92
C LEU A 124 0.20 12.42 -12.59
N PHE A 125 -0.07 11.77 -11.47
CA PHE A 125 0.18 12.36 -10.14
C PHE A 125 1.67 12.68 -9.93
N GLY A 126 2.58 11.85 -10.47
CA GLY A 126 4.00 12.14 -10.50
C GLY A 126 4.31 13.48 -11.19
N VAL A 127 3.63 13.80 -12.29
CA VAL A 127 3.76 15.12 -12.94
C VAL A 127 3.35 16.23 -11.99
N TYR A 128 2.16 16.12 -11.37
CA TYR A 128 1.66 17.14 -10.46
C TYR A 128 2.53 17.29 -9.19
N ARG A 129 3.04 16.19 -8.65
CA ARG A 129 4.03 16.21 -7.54
C ARG A 129 5.32 16.93 -7.96
N GLY A 130 5.78 16.72 -9.20
CA GLY A 130 6.98 17.36 -9.75
C GLY A 130 6.86 18.86 -9.95
N ILE A 131 5.65 19.38 -10.22
CA ILE A 131 5.36 20.84 -10.30
C ILE A 131 4.83 21.39 -8.96
N GLU A 132 4.89 20.62 -7.87
CA GLU A 132 4.44 20.99 -6.53
C GLU A 132 2.93 21.31 -6.42
N ASP A 133 2.08 20.75 -7.30
CA ASP A 133 0.61 20.86 -7.24
C ASP A 133 -0.03 19.58 -6.68
N LEU A 134 -0.02 19.40 -5.36
CA LEU A 134 -0.65 18.25 -4.70
C LEU A 134 -2.19 18.33 -4.68
N ARG A 135 -2.75 19.46 -5.02
CA ARG A 135 -4.21 19.69 -4.96
C ARG A 135 -4.97 18.75 -5.88
N ARG A 136 -4.42 18.47 -7.08
CA ARG A 136 -5.10 17.59 -8.05
C ARG A 136 -5.27 16.17 -7.52
N GLU A 137 -4.22 15.59 -7.01
CA GLU A 137 -4.28 14.27 -6.38
C GLU A 137 -5.25 14.24 -5.19
N SER A 138 -5.21 15.29 -4.36
CA SER A 138 -6.06 15.43 -3.16
C SER A 138 -7.54 15.60 -3.44
N VAL A 139 -7.94 15.95 -4.67
CA VAL A 139 -9.33 16.04 -5.09
C VAL A 139 -9.76 14.80 -5.85
N VAL A 140 -8.93 14.33 -6.79
CA VAL A 140 -9.27 13.20 -7.66
C VAL A 140 -9.50 11.92 -6.86
N LEU A 141 -8.58 11.59 -5.93
CA LEU A 141 -8.65 10.34 -5.19
C LEU A 141 -9.91 10.24 -4.30
N PRO A 142 -10.26 11.24 -3.45
CA PRO A 142 -11.49 11.19 -2.67
C PRO A 142 -12.75 11.10 -3.56
N VAL A 143 -12.83 11.90 -4.62
CA VAL A 143 -14.00 11.88 -5.52
C VAL A 143 -14.19 10.50 -6.15
N GLN A 144 -13.10 9.86 -6.61
CA GLN A 144 -13.17 8.52 -7.18
C GLN A 144 -13.57 7.47 -6.15
N ASN A 145 -13.00 7.51 -4.95
CA ASN A 145 -13.30 6.54 -3.91
C ASN A 145 -14.73 6.71 -3.37
N LEU A 146 -15.20 7.96 -3.26
CA LEU A 146 -16.59 8.23 -2.92
C LEU A 146 -17.55 7.68 -4.00
N LEU A 147 -17.20 7.84 -5.28
CA LEU A 147 -17.96 7.26 -6.38
C LEU A 147 -17.94 5.73 -6.32
N SER A 148 -16.78 5.13 -6.02
CA SER A 148 -16.66 3.67 -5.82
C SER A 148 -17.58 3.18 -4.70
N LEU A 149 -17.56 3.86 -3.57
CA LEU A 149 -18.41 3.52 -2.42
C LEU A 149 -19.91 3.70 -2.77
N SER A 150 -20.26 4.78 -3.48
CA SER A 150 -21.63 5.04 -3.91
C SER A 150 -22.15 3.97 -4.88
N LEU A 151 -21.33 3.53 -5.84
CA LEU A 151 -21.68 2.45 -6.76
C LEU A 151 -21.85 1.11 -6.03
N LEU A 152 -21.01 0.83 -5.04
CA LEU A 152 -21.12 -0.37 -4.24
C LEU A 152 -22.41 -0.38 -3.39
N LEU A 153 -22.72 0.74 -2.74
CA LEU A 153 -23.95 0.89 -1.95
C LEU A 153 -25.21 0.84 -2.83
N PHE A 154 -25.14 1.40 -4.03
CA PHE A 154 -26.23 1.30 -5.01
C PHE A 154 -26.46 -0.16 -5.44
N ALA A 155 -25.40 -0.87 -5.81
CA ALA A 155 -25.49 -2.29 -6.17
C ALA A 155 -26.09 -3.13 -5.01
N TRP A 156 -25.66 -2.87 -3.80
CA TRP A 156 -26.21 -3.50 -2.61
C TRP A 156 -27.70 -3.20 -2.43
N SER A 157 -28.14 -1.95 -2.64
CA SER A 157 -29.54 -1.55 -2.47
C SER A 157 -30.51 -2.24 -3.44
N ILE A 158 -30.03 -2.72 -4.57
CA ILE A 158 -30.81 -3.47 -5.59
C ILE A 158 -30.51 -4.96 -5.61
N ASP A 159 -29.86 -5.46 -4.53
CA ASP A 159 -29.51 -6.86 -4.29
C ASP A 159 -28.60 -7.49 -5.38
N LEU A 160 -27.76 -6.67 -6.02
CA LEU A 160 -26.73 -7.17 -6.94
C LEU A 160 -25.51 -7.64 -6.14
N LYS A 161 -25.27 -8.96 -6.13
CA LYS A 161 -24.23 -9.62 -5.32
C LYS A 161 -23.15 -10.29 -6.19
N GLU A 162 -23.13 -10.00 -7.47
CA GLU A 162 -22.16 -10.57 -8.38
C GLU A 162 -20.74 -10.12 -8.05
N LEU A 163 -19.80 -11.05 -8.10
CA LEU A 163 -18.41 -10.82 -7.72
C LEU A 163 -17.72 -9.69 -8.52
N TRP A 164 -17.99 -9.63 -9.83
CA TRP A 164 -17.42 -8.62 -10.71
C TRP A 164 -17.89 -7.18 -10.41
N ILE A 165 -19.04 -7.01 -9.72
CA ILE A 165 -19.56 -5.68 -9.36
C ILE A 165 -18.62 -4.95 -8.40
N ALA A 166 -18.02 -5.69 -7.45
CA ALA A 166 -17.02 -5.14 -6.57
C ALA A 166 -15.79 -4.64 -7.35
N ALA A 167 -15.35 -5.35 -8.36
CA ALA A 167 -14.22 -4.91 -9.19
C ALA A 167 -14.61 -3.74 -10.12
N ALA A 168 -15.80 -3.77 -10.72
CA ALA A 168 -16.33 -2.70 -11.56
C ALA A 168 -16.52 -1.40 -10.78
N GLY A 169 -17.01 -1.50 -9.53
CA GLY A 169 -17.15 -0.37 -8.61
C GLY A 169 -15.82 0.35 -8.31
N LEU A 170 -14.70 -0.35 -8.38
CA LEU A 170 -13.35 0.24 -8.29
C LEU A 170 -12.82 0.71 -9.65
N ALA A 171 -13.07 -0.05 -10.74
CA ALA A 171 -12.49 0.21 -12.05
C ALA A 171 -13.11 1.42 -12.74
N ILE A 172 -14.44 1.56 -12.70
CA ILE A 172 -15.17 2.63 -13.40
C ILE A 172 -14.77 4.01 -12.88
N PRO A 173 -14.74 4.28 -11.55
CA PRO A 173 -14.25 5.55 -11.04
C PRO A 173 -12.77 5.81 -11.36
N ARG A 174 -11.93 4.78 -11.39
CA ARG A 174 -10.54 4.95 -11.81
C ARG A 174 -10.43 5.35 -13.28
N LEU A 175 -11.23 4.77 -14.16
CA LEU A 175 -11.27 5.14 -15.56
C LEU A 175 -11.76 6.58 -15.76
N THR A 176 -12.83 6.99 -15.07
CA THR A 176 -13.35 8.38 -15.17
C THR A 176 -12.34 9.42 -14.69
N GLY A 177 -11.68 9.16 -13.57
CA GLY A 177 -10.63 10.05 -13.08
C GLY A 177 -9.37 10.03 -13.95
N LEU A 178 -9.04 8.90 -14.58
CA LEU A 178 -7.95 8.86 -15.57
C LEU A 178 -8.27 9.74 -16.78
N ILE A 179 -9.48 9.65 -17.33
CA ILE A 179 -9.92 10.51 -18.45
C ILE A 179 -9.80 11.98 -18.06
N TRP A 180 -10.30 12.34 -16.86
CA TRP A 180 -10.19 13.71 -16.38
C TRP A 180 -8.73 14.18 -16.25
N LEU A 181 -7.86 13.38 -15.64
CA LEU A 181 -6.43 13.72 -15.50
C LEU A 181 -5.72 13.85 -16.85
N LEU A 182 -6.04 13.03 -17.84
CA LEU A 182 -5.47 13.12 -19.18
C LEU A 182 -5.86 14.43 -19.86
N LEU A 183 -7.12 14.84 -19.74
CA LEU A 183 -7.61 16.12 -20.30
C LEU A 183 -6.92 17.32 -19.64
N GLU A 184 -6.70 17.27 -18.33
CA GLU A 184 -6.01 18.33 -17.60
C GLU A 184 -4.49 18.34 -17.85
N ALA A 185 -3.84 17.16 -17.87
CA ALA A 185 -2.40 17.05 -18.08
C ALA A 185 -1.96 17.56 -19.48
N ASN A 186 -2.85 17.52 -20.46
CA ASN A 186 -2.61 18.10 -21.80
C ASN A 186 -2.57 19.64 -21.80
N LYS A 187 -3.10 20.29 -20.77
CA LYS A 187 -3.05 21.75 -20.60
C LYS A 187 -1.74 22.25 -19.99
N ILE A 188 -0.96 21.36 -19.40
CA ILE A 188 0.34 21.70 -18.80
C ILE A 188 1.32 21.92 -19.95
N LYS A 189 1.64 23.20 -20.21
CA LYS A 189 2.63 23.57 -21.23
C LYS A 189 4.02 23.15 -20.75
N SER A 190 4.83 22.59 -21.67
CA SER A 190 6.23 22.33 -21.43
C SER A 190 6.94 23.65 -21.14
N ILE A 191 7.54 23.75 -19.97
CA ILE A 191 8.58 24.74 -19.73
C ILE A 191 9.86 24.03 -20.16
N ASP A 192 10.10 24.01 -21.47
CA ASP A 192 11.33 23.45 -22.03
C ASP A 192 12.53 24.27 -21.52
N LYS A 193 13.09 23.84 -20.41
CA LYS A 193 14.44 24.19 -20.03
C LYS A 193 15.35 23.16 -20.71
N GLU A 194 16.12 23.67 -21.67
CA GLU A 194 17.13 23.01 -22.49
C GLU A 194 17.69 21.64 -22.05
N ASN A 195 17.72 20.73 -23.03
CA ASN A 195 18.70 19.66 -23.26
C ASN A 195 18.92 18.52 -22.25
N ASN A 196 17.97 18.17 -21.39
CA ASN A 196 18.06 16.93 -20.61
C ASN A 196 16.93 15.95 -20.99
N GLU A 197 16.86 15.53 -22.24
CA GLU A 197 15.95 14.47 -22.65
C GLU A 197 16.47 13.12 -22.14
N ILE A 198 15.72 12.50 -21.22
CA ILE A 198 15.99 11.12 -20.84
C ILE A 198 15.54 10.19 -21.96
N LYS A 199 16.38 9.21 -22.30
CA LYS A 199 16.01 8.17 -23.26
C LYS A 199 15.18 7.07 -22.59
N PHE A 200 14.33 6.39 -23.37
CA PHE A 200 13.46 5.33 -22.85
C PHE A 200 14.22 4.24 -22.09
N ASN A 201 15.35 3.78 -22.62
CA ASN A 201 16.17 2.75 -21.97
C ASN A 201 16.82 3.22 -20.66
N GLU A 202 17.17 4.50 -20.56
CA GLU A 202 17.71 5.09 -19.33
C GLU A 202 16.62 5.19 -18.26
N LEU A 203 15.41 5.62 -18.64
CA LEU A 203 14.25 5.62 -17.76
C LEU A 203 13.95 4.21 -17.23
N LEU A 204 13.95 3.20 -18.09
CA LEU A 204 13.70 1.81 -17.68
C LEU A 204 14.78 1.29 -16.73
N LYS A 205 16.05 1.63 -16.95
CA LYS A 205 17.15 1.22 -16.06
C LYS A 205 17.00 1.81 -14.65
N GLU A 206 16.59 3.08 -14.53
CA GLU A 206 16.29 3.69 -13.24
C GLU A 206 15.01 3.06 -12.63
N ALA A 207 13.97 2.87 -13.44
CA ALA A 207 12.67 2.35 -13.04
C ALA A 207 12.75 0.91 -12.50
N TRP A 208 13.54 0.04 -13.13
CA TRP A 208 13.69 -1.35 -12.75
C TRP A 208 14.13 -1.54 -11.29
N THR A 209 15.11 -0.74 -10.86
CA THR A 209 15.60 -0.80 -9.47
C THR A 209 14.50 -0.42 -8.46
N LEU A 210 13.72 0.61 -8.77
CA LEU A 210 12.59 1.02 -7.92
C LEU A 210 11.45 0.00 -7.97
N GLY A 211 11.20 -0.56 -9.15
CA GLY A 211 10.15 -1.57 -9.36
C GLY A 211 10.38 -2.84 -8.54
N ILE A 212 11.62 -3.35 -8.49
CA ILE A 212 11.95 -4.51 -7.65
C ILE A 212 11.66 -4.21 -6.18
N VAL A 213 12.03 -3.02 -5.69
CA VAL A 213 11.74 -2.63 -4.31
C VAL A 213 10.23 -2.58 -4.04
N LEU A 214 9.45 -2.04 -4.97
CA LEU A 214 7.99 -2.01 -4.85
C LEU A 214 7.39 -3.43 -4.85
N ILE A 215 7.85 -4.32 -5.71
CA ILE A 215 7.42 -5.74 -5.72
C ILE A 215 7.69 -6.38 -4.37
N LEU A 216 8.90 -6.24 -3.83
CA LEU A 216 9.28 -6.83 -2.54
C LEU A 216 8.42 -6.29 -1.38
N ILE A 217 8.14 -4.98 -1.37
CA ILE A 217 7.27 -4.36 -0.37
C ILE A 217 5.83 -4.91 -0.48
N GLN A 218 5.29 -5.01 -1.70
CA GLN A 218 3.94 -5.53 -1.89
C GLN A 218 3.84 -7.02 -1.58
N MET A 219 4.88 -7.80 -1.92
CA MET A 219 4.95 -9.20 -1.49
C MET A 219 4.96 -9.32 0.03
N TYR A 220 5.74 -8.50 0.73
CA TYR A 220 5.80 -8.50 2.18
C TYR A 220 4.42 -8.30 2.84
N PHE A 221 3.56 -7.44 2.26
CA PHE A 221 2.23 -7.15 2.80
C PHE A 221 1.11 -8.09 2.31
N ARG A 222 1.30 -8.83 1.22
CA ARG A 222 0.21 -9.57 0.55
C ARG A 222 0.44 -11.07 0.41
N ILE A 223 1.65 -11.54 0.68
CA ILE A 223 2.01 -12.94 0.47
C ILE A 223 1.18 -13.87 1.36
N ASP A 224 0.84 -13.45 2.59
CA ASP A 224 -0.01 -14.21 3.53
C ASP A 224 -1.35 -14.58 2.88
N THR A 225 -2.03 -13.58 2.31
CA THR A 225 -3.31 -13.77 1.62
C THR A 225 -3.21 -14.73 0.45
N ALA A 226 -2.16 -14.59 -0.38
CA ALA A 226 -1.94 -15.47 -1.52
C ALA A 226 -1.65 -16.90 -1.06
N MET A 227 -0.85 -17.07 0.00
CA MET A 227 -0.51 -18.39 0.54
C MET A 227 -1.71 -19.07 1.20
N ILE A 228 -2.57 -18.33 1.93
CA ILE A 228 -3.81 -18.89 2.48
C ILE A 228 -4.70 -19.42 1.35
N GLY A 229 -4.92 -18.62 0.29
CA GLY A 229 -5.76 -19.04 -0.83
C GLY A 229 -5.22 -20.24 -1.57
N TYR A 230 -3.88 -20.38 -1.69
CA TYR A 230 -3.26 -21.52 -2.36
C TYR A 230 -3.16 -22.78 -1.48
N LEU A 231 -2.93 -22.62 -0.17
CA LEU A 231 -2.65 -23.74 0.75
C LEU A 231 -3.89 -24.25 1.48
N VAL A 232 -4.96 -23.45 1.54
CA VAL A 232 -6.21 -23.81 2.25
C VAL A 232 -7.41 -23.57 1.34
N ASP A 233 -8.06 -22.39 1.41
CA ASP A 233 -9.21 -22.01 0.59
C ASP A 233 -9.54 -20.51 0.66
N GLU A 234 -10.48 -20.06 -0.16
CA GLU A 234 -10.95 -18.68 -0.23
C GLU A 234 -11.74 -18.26 1.02
N GLY A 235 -12.37 -19.20 1.73
CA GLY A 235 -13.08 -18.93 2.97
C GLY A 235 -12.12 -18.45 4.07
N GLU A 236 -10.97 -19.09 4.23
CA GLU A 236 -9.92 -18.66 5.16
C GLU A 236 -9.27 -17.34 4.70
N VAL A 237 -9.14 -17.10 3.38
CA VAL A 237 -8.74 -15.78 2.83
C VAL A 237 -9.70 -14.70 3.28
N ALA A 238 -11.01 -14.94 3.19
CA ALA A 238 -12.03 -13.98 3.61
C ALA A 238 -11.89 -13.61 5.08
N LEU A 239 -11.74 -14.63 5.94
CA LEU A 239 -11.61 -14.45 7.39
C LEU A 239 -10.36 -13.64 7.75
N TYR A 240 -9.23 -13.97 7.13
CA TYR A 240 -7.98 -13.26 7.33
C TYR A 240 -8.07 -11.80 6.86
N ASN A 241 -8.55 -11.58 5.63
CA ASN A 241 -8.58 -10.23 5.06
C ASN A 241 -9.60 -9.31 5.75
N ALA A 242 -10.74 -9.83 6.23
CA ALA A 242 -11.68 -9.04 7.03
C ALA A 242 -11.04 -8.49 8.31
N ALA A 243 -10.14 -9.25 8.93
CA ALA A 243 -9.35 -8.80 10.07
C ALA A 243 -8.20 -7.88 9.64
N PHE A 244 -7.45 -8.27 8.60
CA PHE A 244 -6.24 -7.58 8.16
C PHE A 244 -6.51 -6.15 7.65
N VAL A 245 -7.62 -5.92 6.95
CA VAL A 245 -7.96 -4.60 6.41
C VAL A 245 -8.11 -3.54 7.51
N ILE A 246 -8.56 -3.93 8.71
CA ILE A 246 -8.67 -3.03 9.87
C ILE A 246 -7.29 -2.65 10.39
N VAL A 247 -6.38 -3.63 10.48
CA VAL A 247 -4.99 -3.41 10.91
C VAL A 247 -4.25 -2.55 9.88
N GLU A 248 -4.37 -2.90 8.59
CA GLU A 248 -3.77 -2.14 7.48
C GLU A 248 -4.24 -0.68 7.44
N GLY A 249 -5.54 -0.44 7.69
CA GLY A 249 -6.08 0.91 7.79
C GLY A 249 -5.39 1.77 8.85
N SER A 250 -4.81 1.15 9.89
CA SER A 250 -4.06 1.85 10.94
C SER A 250 -2.68 2.34 10.49
N PHE A 251 -2.07 1.77 9.43
CA PHE A 251 -0.71 2.07 8.97
C PHE A 251 -0.54 3.49 8.42
N PHE A 252 -1.65 4.17 8.19
CA PHE A 252 -1.62 5.57 7.79
C PHE A 252 -1.04 6.48 8.89
N LEU A 253 -1.38 6.23 10.15
CA LEU A 253 -0.98 7.09 11.27
C LEU A 253 0.55 7.15 11.50
N PRO A 254 1.27 6.01 11.59
CA PRO A 254 2.72 6.05 11.72
C PRO A 254 3.41 6.70 10.52
N SER A 255 2.87 6.54 9.31
CA SER A 255 3.41 7.18 8.11
C SER A 255 3.36 8.70 8.18
N LEU A 256 2.27 9.28 8.68
CA LEU A 256 2.14 10.73 8.88
C LEU A 256 3.12 11.25 9.94
N ILE A 257 3.22 10.56 11.08
CA ILE A 257 4.08 10.99 12.19
C ILE A 257 5.55 10.93 11.78
N THR A 258 5.97 9.85 11.10
CA THR A 258 7.35 9.70 10.63
C THR A 258 7.69 10.69 9.53
N ALA A 259 6.78 10.99 8.61
CA ALA A 259 6.97 12.03 7.60
C ALA A 259 7.20 13.41 8.23
N ALA A 260 6.52 13.73 9.34
CA ALA A 260 6.76 14.97 10.09
C ALA A 260 8.12 14.99 10.81
N LEU A 261 8.66 13.82 11.17
CA LEU A 261 9.93 13.70 11.89
C LEU A 261 11.14 13.57 10.95
N ILE A 262 10.97 13.19 9.68
CA ILE A 262 12.07 12.84 8.77
C ILE A 262 13.13 13.93 8.65
N GLY A 263 12.73 15.21 8.57
CA GLY A 263 13.66 16.33 8.48
C GLY A 263 14.53 16.50 9.71
N SER A 264 14.03 16.18 10.91
CA SER A 264 14.80 16.22 12.15
C SER A 264 15.60 14.94 12.38
N LEU A 265 15.13 13.79 11.89
CA LEU A 265 15.87 12.54 11.90
C LEU A 265 17.08 12.55 10.96
N SER A 266 17.08 13.39 9.92
CA SER A 266 18.22 13.55 9.02
C SER A 266 19.31 14.50 9.56
N GLN A 267 19.04 15.23 10.67
CA GLN A 267 19.99 16.16 11.29
C GLN A 267 20.71 15.49 12.46
N THR A 268 22.04 15.46 12.42
CA THR A 268 22.85 14.75 13.43
C THR A 268 22.54 15.18 14.87
N ASP A 269 22.37 16.49 15.10
CA ASP A 269 22.15 17.03 16.46
C ASP A 269 20.71 16.80 16.96
N ARG A 270 19.75 16.66 16.05
CA ARG A 270 18.33 16.47 16.35
C ARG A 270 17.88 15.01 16.25
N PHE A 271 18.72 14.13 15.73
CA PHE A 271 18.38 12.72 15.52
C PHE A 271 17.89 12.06 16.82
N LEU A 272 18.71 12.05 17.86
CA LEU A 272 18.41 11.33 19.09
C LEU A 272 17.15 11.84 19.81
N PRO A 273 16.98 13.19 20.03
CA PRO A 273 15.74 13.71 20.61
C PRO A 273 14.49 13.39 19.77
N SER A 274 14.59 13.50 18.45
CA SER A 274 13.46 13.21 17.54
C SER A 274 13.13 11.73 17.50
N PHE A 275 14.12 10.86 17.49
CA PHE A 275 13.95 9.41 17.54
C PHE A 275 13.30 8.98 18.86
N GLN A 276 13.76 9.47 20.01
CA GLN A 276 13.14 9.22 21.32
C GLN A 276 11.70 9.71 21.39
N LYS A 277 11.42 10.90 20.84
CA LYS A 277 10.08 11.43 20.74
C LYS A 277 9.19 10.53 19.85
N GLY A 278 9.73 10.07 18.71
CA GLY A 278 9.07 9.14 17.83
C GLY A 278 8.71 7.82 18.51
N ILE A 279 9.67 7.21 19.24
CA ILE A 279 9.42 5.97 20.03
C ILE A 279 8.28 6.18 21.03
N LYS A 280 8.29 7.30 21.78
CA LYS A 280 7.23 7.57 22.76
C LYS A 280 5.87 7.73 22.11
N ILE A 281 5.76 8.56 21.06
CA ILE A 281 4.49 8.84 20.40
C ILE A 281 3.96 7.56 19.73
N LEU A 282 4.77 6.92 18.88
CA LEU A 282 4.34 5.75 18.10
C LEU A 282 4.19 4.50 18.96
N GLY A 283 5.06 4.30 19.97
CA GLY A 283 4.94 3.21 20.90
C GLY A 283 3.67 3.31 21.74
N ILE A 284 3.40 4.47 22.35
CA ILE A 284 2.20 4.67 23.17
C ILE A 284 0.93 4.60 22.30
N SER A 285 0.89 5.34 21.18
CA SER A 285 -0.29 5.34 20.31
C SER A 285 -0.54 3.97 19.69
N GLY A 286 0.50 3.25 19.28
CA GLY A 286 0.38 1.89 18.74
C GLY A 286 -0.12 0.89 19.78
N LEU A 287 0.40 0.94 21.02
CA LEU A 287 -0.07 0.09 22.12
C LEU A 287 -1.52 0.39 22.49
N LEU A 288 -1.89 1.65 22.65
CA LEU A 288 -3.26 2.04 23.00
C LEU A 288 -4.25 1.64 21.90
N PHE A 289 -3.90 1.90 20.64
CA PHE A 289 -4.77 1.56 19.51
C PHE A 289 -4.84 0.04 19.30
N GLY A 290 -3.72 -0.68 19.38
CA GLY A 290 -3.69 -2.14 19.29
C GLY A 290 -4.51 -2.79 20.41
N ALA A 291 -4.37 -2.33 21.66
CA ALA A 291 -5.15 -2.82 22.78
C ALA A 291 -6.66 -2.53 22.62
N LEU A 292 -7.01 -1.33 22.13
CA LEU A 292 -8.41 -0.97 21.86
C LEU A 292 -9.01 -1.87 20.77
N VAL A 293 -8.29 -2.08 19.66
CA VAL A 293 -8.74 -2.96 18.58
C VAL A 293 -8.83 -4.39 19.07
N SER A 294 -7.85 -4.89 19.83
CA SER A 294 -7.88 -6.23 20.43
C SER A 294 -9.11 -6.43 21.32
N PHE A 295 -9.40 -5.46 22.18
CA PHE A 295 -10.53 -5.52 23.10
C PHE A 295 -11.89 -5.51 22.38
N LEU A 296 -12.02 -4.69 21.33
CA LEU A 296 -13.28 -4.53 20.60
C LEU A 296 -13.49 -5.58 19.49
N SER A 297 -12.45 -6.28 19.05
CA SER A 297 -12.46 -7.13 17.84
C SER A 297 -13.58 -8.18 17.82
N VAL A 298 -13.65 -9.02 18.85
CA VAL A 298 -14.65 -10.10 18.94
C VAL A 298 -16.06 -9.53 19.06
N TRP A 299 -16.23 -8.49 19.88
CA TRP A 299 -17.51 -7.81 20.00
C TRP A 299 -17.96 -7.19 18.67
N PHE A 300 -17.05 -6.54 17.95
CA PHE A 300 -17.34 -5.89 16.66
C PHE A 300 -17.79 -6.92 15.62
N PHE A 301 -17.06 -8.02 15.44
CA PHE A 301 -17.42 -9.03 14.45
C PHE A 301 -18.72 -9.76 14.82
N ASN A 302 -18.95 -10.06 16.08
CA ASN A 302 -20.17 -10.76 16.50
C ASN A 302 -21.44 -9.91 16.44
N ASN A 303 -21.34 -8.58 16.50
CA ASN A 303 -22.51 -7.70 16.51
C ASN A 303 -22.75 -6.95 15.20
N PHE A 304 -21.73 -6.72 14.38
CA PHE A 304 -21.83 -5.91 13.16
C PHE A 304 -21.55 -6.67 11.88
N TYR A 305 -20.83 -7.80 11.94
CA TYR A 305 -20.53 -8.58 10.75
C TYR A 305 -21.48 -9.77 10.58
N PRO A 306 -21.60 -10.32 9.33
CA PRO A 306 -22.31 -11.57 9.11
C PRO A 306 -21.73 -12.70 9.99
N PRO A 307 -22.56 -13.61 10.50
CA PRO A 307 -22.12 -14.65 11.47
C PRO A 307 -20.96 -15.53 11.00
N GLU A 308 -20.83 -15.73 9.68
CA GLU A 308 -19.74 -16.48 9.07
C GLU A 308 -18.36 -15.85 9.31
N PHE A 309 -18.29 -14.55 9.62
CA PHE A 309 -17.06 -13.82 9.93
C PHE A 309 -16.71 -13.78 11.43
N SER A 310 -17.43 -14.49 12.29
CA SER A 310 -17.17 -14.48 13.74
C SER A 310 -15.72 -14.87 14.09
N LYS A 311 -15.12 -15.83 13.35
CA LYS A 311 -13.71 -16.22 13.49
C LYS A 311 -12.74 -15.05 13.20
N SER A 312 -13.11 -14.12 12.32
CA SER A 312 -12.31 -12.92 12.02
C SER A 312 -12.10 -12.03 13.25
N GLY A 313 -13.06 -12.03 14.20
CA GLY A 313 -12.92 -11.33 15.47
C GLY A 313 -11.74 -11.85 16.29
N ASN A 314 -11.56 -13.17 16.37
CA ASN A 314 -10.43 -13.79 17.06
C ASN A 314 -9.12 -13.56 16.31
N LEU A 315 -9.13 -13.61 14.97
CA LEU A 315 -7.97 -13.29 14.15
C LEU A 315 -7.55 -11.83 14.34
N LEU A 316 -8.50 -10.89 14.35
CA LEU A 316 -8.22 -9.47 14.59
C LEU A 316 -7.70 -9.24 16.02
N GLN A 317 -8.22 -9.95 17.01
CA GLN A 317 -7.75 -9.87 18.40
C GLN A 317 -6.25 -10.18 18.51
N LEU A 318 -5.78 -11.20 17.80
CA LEU A 318 -4.37 -11.55 17.75
C LEU A 318 -3.58 -10.57 16.86
N LEU A 319 -4.08 -10.32 15.64
CA LEU A 319 -3.39 -9.53 14.64
C LEU A 319 -3.24 -8.04 15.05
N SER A 320 -4.11 -7.54 15.91
CA SER A 320 -4.03 -6.17 16.45
C SER A 320 -2.72 -5.88 17.19
N TRP A 321 -2.03 -6.92 17.69
CA TRP A 321 -0.70 -6.79 18.30
C TRP A 321 0.41 -6.53 17.28
N ALA A 322 0.14 -6.69 15.97
CA ALA A 322 1.03 -6.20 14.93
C ALA A 322 1.04 -4.65 14.85
N ILE A 323 -0.03 -3.97 15.28
CA ILE A 323 -0.14 -2.51 15.19
C ILE A 323 1.03 -1.79 15.90
N PRO A 324 1.33 -2.02 17.18
CA PRO A 324 2.47 -1.37 17.82
C PRO A 324 3.81 -1.75 17.18
N LEU A 325 3.94 -2.97 16.66
CA LEU A 325 5.15 -3.44 15.98
C LEU A 325 5.36 -2.68 14.66
N VAL A 326 4.33 -2.55 13.84
CA VAL A 326 4.36 -1.78 12.59
C VAL A 326 4.61 -0.29 12.85
N TYR A 327 4.01 0.28 13.90
CA TYR A 327 4.23 1.68 14.26
C TYR A 327 5.70 1.96 14.60
N LEU A 328 6.31 1.11 15.43
CA LEU A 328 7.72 1.20 15.76
C LEU A 328 8.60 0.82 14.55
N GLY A 329 8.22 -0.19 13.79
CA GLY A 329 8.90 -0.62 12.56
C GLY A 329 9.00 0.50 11.54
N THR A 330 7.91 1.25 11.33
CA THR A 330 7.92 2.42 10.45
C THR A 330 8.91 3.49 10.90
N LEU A 331 9.00 3.77 12.20
CA LEU A 331 10.00 4.71 12.73
C LEU A 331 11.43 4.19 12.52
N MET A 332 11.68 2.92 12.83
CA MET A 332 13.02 2.32 12.69
C MET A 332 13.48 2.33 11.23
N THR A 333 12.64 1.91 10.30
CA THR A 333 12.96 1.87 8.87
C THR A 333 13.19 3.27 8.30
N GLN A 334 12.35 4.25 8.63
CA GLN A 334 12.52 5.65 8.21
C GLN A 334 13.77 6.28 8.84
N SER A 335 14.11 5.91 10.07
CA SER A 335 15.35 6.36 10.71
C SER A 335 16.59 5.82 10.03
N LEU A 336 16.59 4.55 9.56
CA LEU A 336 17.69 4.00 8.76
C LEU A 336 17.84 4.72 7.42
N VAL A 337 16.73 5.07 6.78
CA VAL A 337 16.77 5.88 5.54
C VAL A 337 17.34 7.27 5.83
N ALA A 338 16.94 7.91 6.93
CA ALA A 338 17.42 9.24 7.32
C ALA A 338 18.92 9.32 7.62
N ILE A 339 19.56 8.19 7.94
CA ILE A 339 21.02 8.06 8.17
C ILE A 339 21.77 7.33 7.05
N ASP A 340 21.18 7.31 5.83
CA ASP A 340 21.76 6.70 4.62
C ASP A 340 22.02 5.18 4.70
N LYS A 341 21.25 4.47 5.53
CA LYS A 341 21.34 3.01 5.73
C LYS A 341 20.21 2.23 5.03
N GLN A 342 19.62 2.77 3.95
CA GLN A 342 18.51 2.15 3.22
C GLN A 342 18.81 0.75 2.68
N LYS A 343 20.08 0.43 2.39
CA LYS A 343 20.50 -0.93 1.96
C LYS A 343 20.29 -1.97 3.07
N ILE A 344 20.54 -1.57 4.34
CA ILE A 344 20.34 -2.45 5.51
C ILE A 344 18.85 -2.66 5.74
N TYR A 345 18.05 -1.60 5.62
CA TYR A 345 16.60 -1.72 5.67
C TYR A 345 16.08 -2.71 4.61
N LEU A 346 16.50 -2.58 3.36
CA LEU A 346 16.11 -3.49 2.28
C LEU A 346 16.51 -4.94 2.60
N LEU A 347 17.72 -5.16 3.10
CA LEU A 347 18.16 -6.51 3.50
C LEU A 347 17.24 -7.11 4.57
N PHE A 348 16.91 -6.36 5.63
CA PHE A 348 16.02 -6.85 6.69
C PHE A 348 14.58 -7.07 6.21
N THR A 349 14.10 -6.26 5.25
CA THR A 349 12.80 -6.50 4.61
C THR A 349 12.80 -7.82 3.83
N ILE A 350 13.87 -8.11 3.09
CA ILE A 350 14.01 -9.39 2.37
C ILE A 350 14.10 -10.56 3.36
N CYS A 351 14.90 -10.44 4.42
CA CYS A 351 14.97 -11.47 5.46
C CYS A 351 13.60 -11.69 6.13
N GLY A 352 12.89 -10.61 6.46
CA GLY A 352 11.54 -10.68 7.01
C GLY A 352 10.57 -11.39 6.07
N LEU A 353 10.58 -11.06 4.77
CA LEU A 353 9.75 -11.74 3.77
C LEU A 353 10.07 -13.25 3.70
N LEU A 354 11.35 -13.63 3.71
CA LEU A 354 11.73 -15.04 3.68
C LEU A 354 11.29 -15.78 4.95
N ILE A 355 11.45 -15.16 6.12
CA ILE A 355 10.96 -15.71 7.40
C ILE A 355 9.45 -15.90 7.33
N ASN A 356 8.70 -14.89 6.86
CA ASN A 356 7.25 -14.96 6.72
C ASN A 356 6.83 -16.12 5.80
N ILE A 357 7.43 -16.25 4.61
CA ILE A 357 7.13 -17.34 3.67
C ILE A 357 7.40 -18.71 4.30
N ILE A 358 8.54 -18.87 4.97
CA ILE A 358 8.90 -20.16 5.61
C ILE A 358 7.90 -20.52 6.71
N LEU A 359 7.55 -19.56 7.57
CA LEU A 359 6.59 -19.77 8.65
C LEU A 359 5.19 -20.06 8.12
N ASN A 360 4.78 -19.36 7.08
CA ASN A 360 3.50 -19.59 6.41
C ASN A 360 3.41 -20.98 5.78
N LEU A 361 4.47 -21.46 5.13
CA LEU A 361 4.51 -22.83 4.58
C LEU A 361 4.36 -23.91 5.68
N ILE A 362 4.81 -23.61 6.90
CA ILE A 362 4.72 -24.54 8.03
C ILE A 362 3.34 -24.43 8.71
N TRP A 363 2.85 -23.23 8.97
CA TRP A 363 1.71 -23.03 9.85
C TRP A 363 0.36 -22.86 9.15
N ILE A 364 0.33 -22.34 7.92
CA ILE A 364 -0.95 -22.19 7.20
C ILE A 364 -1.61 -23.55 6.91
N PRO A 365 -0.89 -24.62 6.47
CA PRO A 365 -1.53 -25.91 6.22
C PRO A 365 -2.17 -26.54 7.45
N GLU A 366 -1.65 -26.24 8.67
CA GLU A 366 -2.14 -26.82 9.92
C GLU A 366 -3.17 -25.91 10.63
N TYR A 367 -2.96 -24.59 10.60
CA TYR A 367 -3.73 -23.64 11.40
C TYR A 367 -4.55 -22.63 10.54
N GLY A 368 -4.51 -22.73 9.22
CA GLY A 368 -5.22 -21.82 8.31
C GLY A 368 -4.79 -20.36 8.51
N ALA A 369 -5.77 -19.45 8.47
CA ALA A 369 -5.55 -18.02 8.69
C ALA A 369 -4.87 -17.68 10.02
N THR A 370 -5.04 -18.50 11.07
CA THR A 370 -4.37 -18.30 12.37
C THR A 370 -2.87 -18.49 12.24
N GLY A 371 -2.43 -19.45 11.42
CA GLY A 371 -1.01 -19.64 11.11
C GLY A 371 -0.38 -18.41 10.45
N ALA A 372 -1.09 -17.80 9.51
CA ALA A 372 -0.66 -16.56 8.88
C ALA A 372 -0.54 -15.39 9.89
N VAL A 373 -1.49 -15.28 10.83
CA VAL A 373 -1.42 -14.26 11.90
C VAL A 373 -0.16 -14.43 12.75
N TRP A 374 0.19 -15.63 13.14
CA TRP A 374 1.43 -15.88 13.91
C TRP A 374 2.68 -15.54 13.10
N SER A 375 2.72 -15.93 11.83
CA SER A 375 3.82 -15.60 10.92
C SER A 375 4.00 -14.09 10.80
N THR A 376 2.90 -13.35 10.62
CA THR A 376 2.89 -11.88 10.57
C THR A 376 3.43 -11.29 11.87
N LEU A 377 2.97 -11.72 13.04
CA LEU A 377 3.43 -11.19 14.33
C LEU A 377 4.93 -11.39 14.54
N ILE A 378 5.47 -12.54 14.18
CA ILE A 378 6.91 -12.81 14.28
C ILE A 378 7.69 -11.92 13.31
N THR A 379 7.22 -11.80 12.08
CA THR A 379 7.90 -11.01 11.06
C THR A 379 7.87 -9.52 11.38
N GLU A 380 6.73 -9.01 11.84
CA GLU A 380 6.58 -7.62 12.28
C GLU A 380 7.35 -7.32 13.58
N SER A 381 7.72 -8.33 14.36
CA SER A 381 8.65 -8.20 15.48
C SER A 381 10.10 -8.16 15.03
N PHE A 382 10.45 -8.99 14.05
CA PHE A 382 11.84 -9.12 13.57
C PHE A 382 12.38 -7.81 12.96
N VAL A 383 11.63 -7.18 12.05
CA VAL A 383 12.11 -5.99 11.32
C VAL A 383 12.42 -4.82 12.25
N PRO A 384 11.54 -4.40 13.18
CA PRO A 384 11.86 -3.32 14.13
C PRO A 384 13.03 -3.65 15.05
N ILE A 385 13.14 -4.90 15.53
CA ILE A 385 14.24 -5.32 16.39
C ILE A 385 15.57 -5.24 15.63
N ALA A 386 15.65 -5.80 14.42
CA ALA A 386 16.85 -5.79 13.61
C ALA A 386 17.28 -4.37 13.22
N CYS A 387 16.34 -3.55 12.75
CA CYS A 387 16.60 -2.15 12.42
C CYS A 387 17.01 -1.34 13.66
N GLY A 388 16.33 -1.55 14.78
CA GLY A 388 16.62 -0.90 16.05
C GLY A 388 18.03 -1.19 16.55
N ALA A 389 18.47 -2.46 16.47
CA ALA A 389 19.82 -2.85 16.86
C ALA A 389 20.91 -2.08 16.09
N VAL A 390 20.73 -1.89 14.78
CA VAL A 390 21.66 -1.09 13.97
C VAL A 390 21.62 0.39 14.37
N ILE A 391 20.45 0.96 14.59
CA ILE A 391 20.29 2.36 15.01
C ILE A 391 20.99 2.59 16.34
N PHE A 392 20.80 1.70 17.34
CA PHE A 392 21.46 1.82 18.64
C PHE A 392 22.98 1.71 18.54
N GLN A 393 23.52 0.86 17.65
CA GLN A 393 24.96 0.80 17.38
C GLN A 393 25.49 2.12 16.80
N GLU A 394 24.77 2.76 15.86
CA GLU A 394 25.19 4.03 15.28
C GLU A 394 25.11 5.18 16.30
N ILE A 395 24.10 5.19 17.17
CA ILE A 395 24.00 6.16 18.28
C ILE A 395 25.20 6.00 19.22
N LYS A 396 25.54 4.76 19.62
CA LYS A 396 26.68 4.48 20.51
C LYS A 396 28.00 4.94 19.91
N LYS A 397 28.23 4.69 18.62
CA LYS A 397 29.44 5.16 17.92
C LYS A 397 29.56 6.68 17.96
N LYS A 398 28.45 7.40 17.70
CA LYS A 398 28.43 8.87 17.72
C LYS A 398 28.66 9.47 19.11
N ILE A 399 28.18 8.81 20.15
CA ILE A 399 28.44 9.27 21.55
C ILE A 399 29.92 9.09 21.87
N ASN A 400 30.50 7.95 21.56
CA ASN A 400 31.90 7.66 21.84
C ASN A 400 32.85 8.59 21.05
N SER A 401 32.50 8.95 19.81
CA SER A 401 33.32 9.90 19.01
C SER A 401 33.25 11.36 19.46
N LYS A 402 32.29 11.74 20.30
CA LYS A 402 32.22 13.08 20.93
C LYS A 402 33.01 13.20 22.23
N HIS A 403 33.44 12.06 22.77
CA HIS A 403 34.27 12.01 24.01
C HIS A 403 35.76 11.76 23.72
N LEU A 404 36.16 11.62 22.46
CA LEU A 404 37.53 11.66 21.95
C LEU A 404 37.81 13.01 21.27
#